data_d76fecc5cf6d385427f974ec74f1fc5c
#
_entry.id   d76fecc5cf6d385427f974ec74f1fc5c
#
_cell.length_a   1.000
_cell.length_b   1.000
_cell.length_c   1.000
_cell.angle_alpha   90.00
_cell.angle_beta   90.00
_cell.angle_gamma   90.00
#
_symmetry.space_group_name_H-M   'P 1'
#
loop_
_entity.id
_entity.type
_entity.pdbx_description
1 polymer ?
#
loop_
_entity_poly.entity_id
_entity_poly.type
_entity_poly.pdbx_seq_one_letter_code
_entity_poly.pdbx_strand_id
1 'polypeptide(L)'
;MGKLHDFTVKHNRFTQDIDIYVEGIIDDNQDLLNLNREQLKEEHKTAKDQFIIPKYSKAYAKKKGFSTPDLYVTGDMFKAMSIEAKGQQFTINSSVDYAPKLEDQYSSDIFGIAPSKQAKAKQITTDELGRQYKKIVYS
;
A
#
# COMPACT_ATOMS: atom_id res chain seq x y z
N MET A 1 -27.84 -0.87 -33.33
CA MET A 1 -26.40 -1.03 -33.58
C MET A 1 -25.54 -0.21 -32.63
N GLY A 2 -25.87 1.06 -32.41
CA GLY A 2 -25.02 1.99 -31.66
C GLY A 2 -24.61 1.55 -30.28
N LYS A 3 -25.57 1.17 -29.44
CA LYS A 3 -25.28 0.83 -28.02
C LYS A 3 -24.39 -0.42 -27.82
N LEU A 4 -24.72 -1.47 -28.56
CA LEU A 4 -23.94 -2.74 -28.46
C LEU A 4 -22.53 -2.58 -29.04
N HIS A 5 -22.43 -1.93 -30.18
CA HIS A 5 -21.14 -1.64 -30.80
C HIS A 5 -20.28 -0.74 -29.90
N ASP A 6 -20.88 0.31 -29.39
CA ASP A 6 -20.21 1.24 -28.46
C ASP A 6 -19.70 0.54 -27.19
N PHE A 7 -20.54 -0.31 -26.60
CA PHE A 7 -20.16 -1.12 -25.46
C PHE A 7 -18.95 -2.00 -25.79
N THR A 8 -18.98 -2.69 -26.94
CA THR A 8 -17.89 -3.59 -27.35
C THR A 8 -16.57 -2.83 -27.53
N VAL A 9 -16.62 -1.66 -28.16
CA VAL A 9 -15.44 -0.81 -28.35
C VAL A 9 -14.87 -0.35 -27.01
N LYS A 10 -15.70 0.14 -26.11
CA LYS A 10 -15.29 0.60 -24.79
C LYS A 10 -14.73 -0.53 -23.95
N HIS A 11 -15.37 -1.71 -23.98
CA HIS A 11 -14.90 -2.89 -23.27
C HIS A 11 -13.51 -3.32 -23.75
N ASN A 12 -13.34 -3.43 -25.06
CA ASN A 12 -12.07 -3.86 -25.65
C ASN A 12 -10.95 -2.86 -25.33
N ARG A 13 -11.23 -1.56 -25.42
CA ARG A 13 -10.26 -0.52 -25.08
C ARG A 13 -9.87 -0.57 -23.61
N PHE A 14 -10.85 -0.72 -22.74
CA PHE A 14 -10.59 -0.85 -21.30
C PHE A 14 -9.71 -2.06 -21.02
N THR A 15 -9.99 -3.20 -21.64
CA THR A 15 -9.20 -4.44 -21.46
C THR A 15 -7.78 -4.28 -21.98
N GLN A 16 -7.58 -3.60 -23.10
CA GLN A 16 -6.25 -3.31 -23.63
C GLN A 16 -5.42 -2.44 -22.71
N ASP A 17 -6.07 -1.47 -22.07
CA ASP A 17 -5.42 -0.46 -21.22
C ASP A 17 -5.47 -0.83 -19.73
N ILE A 18 -5.81 -2.08 -19.39
CA ILE A 18 -6.04 -2.48 -18.00
C ILE A 18 -4.85 -2.20 -17.08
N ASP A 19 -3.64 -2.39 -17.55
CA ASP A 19 -2.44 -2.13 -16.75
C ASP A 19 -2.31 -0.64 -16.41
N ILE A 20 -2.69 0.24 -17.33
CA ILE A 20 -2.69 1.68 -17.10
C ILE A 20 -3.71 2.05 -16.03
N TYR A 21 -4.91 1.44 -16.06
CA TYR A 21 -5.94 1.67 -15.05
C TYR A 21 -5.49 1.15 -13.68
N VAL A 22 -4.89 -0.04 -13.65
CA VAL A 22 -4.38 -0.63 -12.39
C VAL A 22 -3.28 0.25 -11.80
N GLU A 23 -2.33 0.71 -12.60
CA GLU A 23 -1.28 1.63 -12.15
C GLU A 23 -1.86 2.92 -11.57
N GLY A 24 -2.86 3.49 -12.25
CA GLY A 24 -3.52 4.70 -11.78
C GLY A 24 -4.28 4.51 -10.47
N ILE A 25 -4.83 3.31 -10.23
CA ILE A 25 -5.50 2.97 -8.98
C ILE A 25 -4.47 2.83 -7.84
N ILE A 26 -3.34 2.21 -8.11
CA ILE A 26 -2.31 1.94 -7.10
C ILE A 26 -1.56 3.21 -6.71
N ASP A 27 -1.23 4.07 -7.68
CA ASP A 27 -0.45 5.29 -7.43
C ASP A 27 -1.12 6.17 -6.36
N ASP A 28 -0.38 6.43 -5.29
CA ASP A 28 -0.82 7.25 -4.15
C ASP A 28 -2.11 6.79 -3.48
N ASN A 29 -2.44 5.50 -3.60
CA ASN A 29 -3.65 4.93 -3.02
C ASN A 29 -3.53 4.87 -1.49
N GLN A 30 -4.31 5.69 -0.80
CA GLN A 30 -4.23 5.79 0.67
C GLN A 30 -4.77 4.54 1.37
N ASP A 31 -5.74 3.85 0.79
CA ASP A 31 -6.26 2.61 1.39
C ASP A 31 -5.21 1.51 1.39
N LEU A 32 -4.43 1.40 0.30
CA LEU A 32 -3.31 0.47 0.24
C LEU A 32 -2.20 0.88 1.21
N LEU A 33 -1.86 2.16 1.28
CA LEU A 33 -0.87 2.66 2.23
C LEU A 33 -1.29 2.42 3.67
N ASN A 34 -2.57 2.53 3.98
CA ASN A 34 -3.08 2.27 5.32
C ASN A 34 -2.89 0.83 5.76
N LEU A 35 -2.87 -0.13 4.85
CA LEU A 35 -2.53 -1.51 5.19
C LEU A 35 -1.12 -1.62 5.75
N ASN A 36 -0.17 -0.94 5.14
CA ASN A 36 1.22 -0.91 5.64
C ASN A 36 1.31 -0.14 6.97
N ARG A 37 0.62 0.99 7.07
CA ARG A 37 0.60 1.80 8.29
C ARG A 37 0.05 1.02 9.48
N GLU A 38 -1.07 0.32 9.31
CA GLU A 38 -1.65 -0.55 10.34
C GLU A 38 -0.70 -1.68 10.73
N GLN A 39 -0.08 -2.29 9.74
CA GLN A 39 0.88 -3.37 9.91
C GLN A 39 2.03 -2.95 10.84
N LEU A 40 2.55 -1.73 10.66
CA LEU A 40 3.60 -1.18 11.49
C LEU A 40 3.08 -0.74 12.85
N LYS A 41 2.04 0.07 12.88
CA LYS A 41 1.57 0.75 14.09
C LYS A 41 0.78 -0.18 15.02
N GLU A 42 -0.12 -0.97 14.47
CA GLU A 42 -1.03 -1.80 15.26
C GLU A 42 -0.49 -3.22 15.46
N GLU A 43 0.13 -3.80 14.44
CA GLU A 43 0.60 -5.18 14.48
C GLU A 43 2.08 -5.31 14.77
N HIS A 44 2.85 -4.24 14.64
CA HIS A 44 4.31 -4.21 14.85
C HIS A 44 5.05 -5.19 13.94
N LYS A 45 4.58 -5.33 12.69
CA LYS A 45 5.10 -6.31 11.73
C LYS A 45 5.61 -5.68 10.45
N THR A 46 6.57 -6.39 9.84
CA THR A 46 7.16 -6.05 8.53
C THR A 46 6.31 -6.58 7.37
N ALA A 47 6.71 -6.25 6.15
CA ALA A 47 6.11 -6.79 4.92
C ALA A 47 6.26 -8.31 4.78
N LYS A 48 7.05 -8.95 5.63
CA LYS A 48 7.23 -10.41 5.68
C LYS A 48 6.44 -11.07 6.81
N ASP A 49 5.47 -10.40 7.41
CA ASP A 49 4.68 -10.88 8.54
C ASP A 49 5.53 -11.22 9.78
N GLN A 50 6.67 -10.57 9.94
CA GLN A 50 7.57 -10.78 11.07
C GLN A 50 7.55 -9.57 11.98
N PHE A 51 7.67 -9.77 13.28
CA PHE A 51 7.80 -8.67 14.22
C PHE A 51 9.02 -7.82 13.88
N ILE A 52 8.87 -6.51 14.04
CA ILE A 52 9.96 -5.57 13.76
C ILE A 52 11.08 -5.76 14.80
N ILE A 53 12.29 -5.93 14.32
CA ILE A 53 13.50 -6.07 15.15
C ILE A 53 14.55 -5.07 14.67
N PRO A 54 15.48 -4.63 15.56
CA PRO A 54 15.59 -4.96 16.98
C PRO A 54 14.48 -4.34 17.84
N LYS A 55 14.24 -4.93 19.00
CA LYS A 55 13.28 -4.39 19.98
C LYS A 55 13.74 -3.02 20.49
N TYR A 56 12.82 -2.23 20.98
CA TYR A 56 13.14 -0.99 21.68
C TYR A 56 13.98 -1.25 22.92
N SER A 57 14.84 -0.28 23.28
CA SER A 57 15.54 -0.32 24.56
C SER A 57 14.52 -0.39 25.70
N LYS A 58 14.95 -0.94 26.86
CA LYS A 58 14.07 -1.05 28.04
C LYS A 58 13.49 0.29 28.44
N ALA A 59 14.29 1.35 28.45
CA ALA A 59 13.85 2.70 28.81
C ALA A 59 12.80 3.24 27.82
N TYR A 60 13.02 3.07 26.51
CA TYR A 60 12.09 3.55 25.50
C TYR A 60 10.80 2.72 25.48
N ALA A 61 10.93 1.40 25.66
CA ALA A 61 9.78 0.49 25.75
C ALA A 61 8.87 0.87 26.92
N LYS A 62 9.45 1.28 28.05
CA LYS A 62 8.70 1.75 29.22
C LYS A 62 7.89 3.00 28.90
N LYS A 63 8.45 3.94 28.13
CA LYS A 63 7.73 5.14 27.69
C LYS A 63 6.60 4.82 26.72
N LYS A 64 6.84 3.91 25.77
CA LYS A 64 5.87 3.54 24.75
C LYS A 64 4.79 2.61 25.27
N GLY A 65 5.07 1.82 26.31
CA GLY A 65 4.18 0.80 26.84
C GLY A 65 4.30 -0.57 26.17
N PHE A 66 5.24 -0.74 25.22
CA PHE A 66 5.52 -1.99 24.53
C PHE A 66 6.94 -1.99 23.99
N SER A 67 7.50 -3.19 23.72
CA SER A 67 8.90 -3.38 23.32
C SER A 67 9.11 -3.57 21.82
N THR A 68 8.12 -4.10 21.10
CA THR A 68 8.23 -4.32 19.65
C THR A 68 7.97 -3.01 18.92
N PRO A 69 8.89 -2.54 18.05
CA PRO A 69 8.74 -1.24 17.39
C PRO A 69 7.47 -1.11 16.55
N ASP A 70 6.85 0.05 16.57
CA ASP A 70 5.75 0.44 15.71
C ASP A 70 6.17 1.56 14.74
N LEU A 71 7.36 2.13 14.94
CA LEU A 71 7.96 3.20 14.12
C LEU A 71 7.11 4.48 14.11
N TYR A 72 6.20 4.62 15.05
CA TYR A 72 5.34 5.78 15.16
C TYR A 72 5.78 6.67 16.33
N VAL A 73 6.27 7.87 16.02
CA VAL A 73 6.65 8.87 17.04
C VAL A 73 5.72 10.08 16.89
N THR A 74 5.87 10.84 15.80
CA THR A 74 5.03 12.00 15.50
C THR A 74 4.03 11.73 14.37
N GLY A 75 4.19 10.60 13.69
CA GLY A 75 3.40 10.26 12.51
C GLY A 75 3.96 10.83 11.21
N ASP A 76 5.07 11.56 11.24
CA ASP A 76 5.63 12.19 10.04
C ASP A 76 6.05 11.18 8.98
N MET A 77 6.69 10.07 9.39
CA MET A 77 7.04 9.01 8.47
C MET A 77 5.81 8.43 7.79
N PHE A 78 4.75 8.19 8.55
CA PHE A 78 3.51 7.62 8.04
C PHE A 78 2.79 8.56 7.07
N LYS A 79 2.77 9.86 7.38
CA LYS A 79 2.17 10.88 6.50
C LYS A 79 2.93 11.04 5.20
N ALA A 80 4.25 10.85 5.24
CA ALA A 80 5.12 11.00 4.08
C ALA A 80 5.23 9.71 3.25
N MET A 81 4.52 8.65 3.63
CA MET A 81 4.50 7.40 2.85
C MET A 81 3.81 7.61 1.51
N SER A 82 4.38 7.01 0.49
CA SER A 82 3.83 6.99 -0.85
C SER A 82 3.90 5.59 -1.44
N ILE A 83 3.00 5.29 -2.35
CA ILE A 83 2.96 4.03 -3.08
C ILE A 83 3.04 4.35 -4.57
N GLU A 84 3.92 3.65 -5.26
CA GLU A 84 4.17 3.86 -6.68
C GLU A 84 4.02 2.54 -7.41
N ALA A 85 3.18 2.54 -8.45
CA ALA A 85 2.94 1.36 -9.26
C ALA A 85 3.96 1.23 -10.37
N LYS A 86 4.29 -0.01 -10.69
CA LYS A 86 5.08 -0.36 -11.87
C LYS A 86 4.51 -1.65 -12.44
N GLY A 87 3.68 -1.51 -13.48
CA GLY A 87 2.86 -2.61 -13.97
C GLY A 87 1.85 -3.03 -12.92
N GLN A 88 1.79 -4.31 -12.60
CA GLN A 88 0.90 -4.84 -11.55
C GLN A 88 1.60 -4.96 -10.19
N GLN A 89 2.83 -4.44 -10.09
CA GLN A 89 3.58 -4.40 -8.85
C GLN A 89 3.62 -2.98 -8.30
N PHE A 90 4.02 -2.84 -7.05
CA PHE A 90 4.15 -1.54 -6.43
C PHE A 90 5.28 -1.53 -5.40
N THR A 91 5.78 -0.33 -5.12
CA THR A 91 6.73 -0.09 -4.04
C THR A 91 6.17 0.98 -3.11
N ILE A 92 6.43 0.83 -1.81
CA ILE A 92 6.06 1.79 -0.78
C ILE A 92 7.33 2.38 -0.18
N ASN A 93 7.35 3.69 -0.02
CA ASN A 93 8.46 4.44 0.57
C ASN A 93 7.93 5.56 1.46
N SER A 94 8.82 6.19 2.20
CA SER A 94 8.53 7.43 2.92
C SER A 94 9.57 8.48 2.53
N SER A 95 9.13 9.71 2.33
CA SER A 95 10.01 10.81 1.94
C SER A 95 10.67 11.54 3.11
N VAL A 96 10.46 11.10 4.36
CA VAL A 96 11.12 11.72 5.50
C VAL A 96 12.63 11.52 5.43
N ASP A 97 13.38 12.50 5.90
CA ASP A 97 14.85 12.51 5.83
C ASP A 97 15.48 11.29 6.51
N TYR A 98 14.87 10.80 7.58
CA TYR A 98 15.39 9.69 8.37
C TYR A 98 14.91 8.30 7.91
N ALA A 99 14.11 8.22 6.84
CA ALA A 99 13.64 6.92 6.34
C ALA A 99 14.78 5.95 6.01
N PRO A 100 15.87 6.37 5.33
CA PRO A 100 16.99 5.47 5.07
C PRO A 100 17.62 4.91 6.35
N LYS A 101 17.69 5.71 7.42
CA LYS A 101 18.21 5.25 8.72
C LYS A 101 17.32 4.20 9.35
N LEU A 102 16.00 4.33 9.20
CA LEU A 102 15.05 3.35 9.69
C LEU A 102 15.18 2.04 8.91
N GLU A 103 15.36 2.10 7.61
CA GLU A 103 15.59 0.91 6.78
C GLU A 103 16.89 0.21 7.18
N ASP A 104 17.95 0.95 7.45
CA ASP A 104 19.23 0.38 7.90
C ASP A 104 19.09 -0.27 9.28
N GLN A 105 18.31 0.33 10.17
CA GLN A 105 18.14 -0.16 11.54
C GLN A 105 17.17 -1.33 11.62
N TYR A 106 16.09 -1.32 10.88
CA TYR A 106 14.98 -2.28 11.00
C TYR A 106 14.79 -3.17 9.78
N SER A 107 15.39 -2.89 8.66
CA SER A 107 15.22 -3.54 7.36
C SER A 107 14.32 -2.73 6.41
N SER A 108 14.58 -2.84 5.12
CA SER A 108 13.73 -2.26 4.08
C SER A 108 12.32 -2.88 4.06
N ASP A 109 12.13 -4.03 4.71
CA ASP A 109 10.84 -4.73 4.81
C ASP A 109 9.82 -4.01 5.69
N ILE A 110 10.17 -2.90 6.32
CA ILE A 110 9.20 -2.05 7.02
C ILE A 110 8.20 -1.43 6.02
N PHE A 111 8.61 -1.25 4.76
CA PHE A 111 7.74 -0.77 3.70
C PHE A 111 7.28 -1.93 2.83
N GLY A 112 5.97 -2.07 2.68
CA GLY A 112 5.35 -3.12 1.90
C GLY A 112 4.14 -3.71 2.59
N ILE A 113 3.40 -4.53 1.87
CA ILE A 113 2.18 -5.18 2.35
C ILE A 113 2.47 -6.66 2.56
N ALA A 114 2.29 -7.13 3.79
CA ALA A 114 2.56 -8.51 4.17
C ALA A 114 1.64 -9.51 3.46
N PRO A 115 2.08 -10.78 3.29
CA PRO A 115 1.25 -11.82 2.68
C PRO A 115 -0.13 -11.95 3.31
N SER A 116 -0.25 -11.80 4.62
CA SER A 116 -1.53 -11.87 5.34
C SER A 116 -2.52 -10.78 4.92
N LYS A 117 -2.06 -9.70 4.31
CA LYS A 117 -2.89 -8.56 3.87
C LYS A 117 -3.02 -8.46 2.34
N GLN A 118 -2.40 -9.36 1.60
CA GLN A 118 -2.43 -9.32 0.14
C GLN A 118 -3.84 -9.49 -0.43
N ALA A 119 -4.65 -10.36 0.16
CA ALA A 119 -6.04 -10.55 -0.27
C ALA A 119 -6.84 -9.24 -0.15
N LYS A 120 -6.66 -8.52 0.93
CA LYS A 120 -7.33 -7.22 1.14
C LYS A 120 -6.83 -6.15 0.18
N ALA A 121 -5.53 -6.11 -0.08
CA ALA A 121 -4.95 -5.20 -1.07
C ALA A 121 -5.50 -5.47 -2.46
N LYS A 122 -5.59 -6.74 -2.84
CA LYS A 122 -6.17 -7.17 -4.11
C LYS A 122 -7.64 -6.76 -4.23
N GLN A 123 -8.40 -6.92 -3.16
CA GLN A 123 -9.81 -6.54 -3.12
C GLN A 123 -9.99 -5.03 -3.30
N ILE A 124 -9.19 -4.21 -2.62
CA ILE A 124 -9.22 -2.75 -2.77
C ILE A 124 -9.01 -2.36 -4.23
N THR A 125 -7.98 -2.94 -4.87
CA THR A 125 -7.66 -2.65 -6.27
C THR A 125 -8.76 -3.14 -7.21
N THR A 126 -9.26 -4.34 -7.00
CA THR A 126 -10.30 -4.96 -7.83
C THR A 126 -11.62 -4.18 -7.74
N ASP A 127 -12.02 -3.75 -6.55
CA ASP A 127 -13.25 -2.98 -6.35
C ASP A 127 -13.19 -1.65 -7.08
N GLU A 128 -12.07 -0.95 -7.00
CA GLU A 128 -11.90 0.33 -7.70
C GLU A 128 -11.84 0.13 -9.22
N LEU A 129 -11.18 -0.91 -9.67
CA LEU A 129 -11.14 -1.27 -11.09
C LEU A 129 -12.55 -1.53 -11.62
N GLY A 130 -13.36 -2.26 -10.83
CA GLY A 130 -14.77 -2.51 -11.17
C GLY A 130 -15.61 -1.23 -11.27
N ARG A 131 -15.41 -0.30 -10.36
CA ARG A 131 -16.07 1.02 -10.39
C ARG A 131 -15.69 1.80 -11.65
N GLN A 132 -14.42 1.83 -11.99
CA GLN A 132 -13.94 2.52 -13.19
C GLN A 132 -14.46 1.86 -14.46
N TYR A 133 -14.48 0.53 -14.48
CA TYR A 133 -15.04 -0.21 -15.62
C TYR A 133 -16.49 0.16 -15.87
N LYS A 134 -17.31 0.12 -14.83
CA LYS A 134 -18.74 0.49 -14.94
C LYS A 134 -18.92 1.92 -15.42
N LYS A 135 -18.14 2.84 -14.87
CA LYS A 135 -18.21 4.26 -15.24
C LYS A 135 -17.86 4.50 -16.71
N ILE A 136 -16.86 3.79 -17.22
CA ILE A 136 -16.36 3.98 -18.58
C ILE A 136 -17.21 3.22 -19.60
N VAL A 137 -17.50 1.94 -19.32
CA VAL A 137 -18.11 1.03 -20.29
C VAL A 137 -19.63 1.20 -20.35
N TYR A 138 -20.27 1.52 -19.23
CA TYR A 138 -21.72 1.67 -19.15
C TYR A 138 -22.19 3.13 -19.15
N SER A 139 -21.30 4.07 -19.39
CA SER A 139 -21.67 5.50 -19.46
C SER A 139 -22.34 5.90 -20.77
#